data_ca30b5da858b7ddb4e320a0d5ed80d18
#
_entry.id   ca30b5da858b7ddb4e320a0d5ed80d18
#
_cell.length_a   1.000
_cell.length_b   1.000
_cell.length_c   1.000
_cell.angle_alpha   90.00
_cell.angle_beta   90.00
_cell.angle_gamma   90.00
#
_symmetry.space_group_name_H-M   'P 1'
#
loop_
_entity.id
_entity.type
_entity.pdbx_description
1 polymer ?
#
loop_
_entity_poly.entity_id
_entity_poly.type
_entity_poly.pdbx_seq_one_letter_code
_entity_poly.pdbx_strand_id
1 'polypeptide(L)'
;PGRMMIGDKILTMHTLSDLDDLPQTAPTDARHERLSTDRSDCRLSFAAPVGLLLSCDHIYNQFIFLDDAVQTLEALERTARNMQSLSRYSRSNAVNKEWIDEFLSQAHVENLLPVRCHCNVMAWAESETELKAIRNQIGAQLALMGCTPHHNTVDVPALYWGAIPGNEADFPAEESFHTFLEPALCFFAAETNYRNSPSPFGIRMVDRLTGVPLHLDISDLPMKQGVITNRNKFILGPSGSGKSFFTNHMVRQYWEQGTHIVLVDTGNSYKGLCELIHSKTRGRDGIYFTYTDEAPICFNPFYVCLLYTSDA
;
A
#
# COMPACT_ATOMS: atom_id res chain seq x y z
N PRO A 1 -8.08 17.72 -28.09
CA PRO A 1 -6.88 18.27 -27.52
C PRO A 1 -6.64 17.62 -26.18
N GLY A 2 -5.42 17.17 -25.93
CA GLY A 2 -4.96 16.80 -24.59
C GLY A 2 -5.32 15.41 -24.05
N ARG A 3 -5.46 14.39 -24.89
CA ARG A 3 -5.59 13.00 -24.42
C ARG A 3 -4.34 12.23 -24.80
N MET A 4 -3.68 11.69 -23.79
CA MET A 4 -2.64 10.71 -24.02
C MET A 4 -3.25 9.31 -24.04
N MET A 5 -2.88 8.53 -25.03
CA MET A 5 -3.28 7.12 -25.16
C MET A 5 -2.03 6.26 -25.29
N ILE A 6 -2.04 5.12 -24.63
CA ILE A 6 -1.00 4.09 -24.75
C ILE A 6 -1.70 2.78 -25.11
N GLY A 7 -1.53 2.32 -26.34
CA GLY A 7 -2.32 1.23 -26.87
C GLY A 7 -3.81 1.58 -26.90
N ASP A 8 -4.61 0.77 -26.23
CA ASP A 8 -6.07 0.91 -26.07
C ASP A 8 -6.49 1.69 -24.81
N LYS A 9 -5.53 2.08 -23.96
CA LYS A 9 -5.80 2.77 -22.69
C LYS A 9 -5.72 4.28 -22.84
N ILE A 10 -6.67 4.96 -22.22
CA ILE A 10 -6.71 6.43 -22.12
C ILE A 10 -6.15 6.81 -20.75
N LEU A 11 -5.12 7.66 -20.73
CA LEU A 11 -4.49 8.12 -19.50
C LEU A 11 -5.15 9.38 -18.93
N THR A 12 -5.11 9.50 -17.62
CA THR A 12 -5.37 10.73 -16.87
C THR A 12 -4.28 10.95 -15.84
N MET A 13 -3.93 12.20 -15.58
CA MET A 13 -2.92 12.56 -14.60
C MET A 13 -3.43 13.72 -13.73
N HIS A 14 -3.26 13.56 -12.43
CA HIS A 14 -3.47 14.60 -11.43
C HIS A 14 -2.12 14.95 -10.83
N THR A 15 -1.76 16.22 -10.86
CA THR A 15 -0.45 16.70 -10.42
C THR A 15 -0.57 17.57 -9.19
N LEU A 16 0.44 17.52 -8.35
CA LEU A 16 0.76 18.46 -7.29
C LEU A 16 2.11 19.06 -7.68
N SER A 17 2.07 20.17 -8.38
CA SER A 17 3.23 20.82 -9.02
C SER A 17 3.57 22.16 -8.38
N ASP A 18 2.67 22.70 -7.56
CA ASP A 18 2.81 23.99 -6.89
C ASP A 18 2.54 23.87 -5.39
N LEU A 19 3.05 24.82 -4.62
CA LEU A 19 2.79 24.91 -3.18
C LEU A 19 1.31 25.14 -2.87
N ASP A 20 0.60 25.85 -3.71
CA ASP A 20 -0.85 26.09 -3.58
C ASP A 20 -1.68 24.80 -3.72
N ASP A 21 -1.11 23.74 -4.27
CA ASP A 21 -1.74 22.43 -4.39
C ASP A 21 -1.71 21.64 -3.08
N LEU A 22 -0.82 22.02 -2.16
CA LEU A 22 -0.51 21.27 -0.96
C LEU A 22 -1.32 21.75 0.24
N PRO A 23 -1.59 20.87 1.23
CA PRO A 23 -2.18 21.28 2.48
C PRO A 23 -1.20 22.13 3.31
N GLN A 24 -1.73 23.00 4.14
CA GLN A 24 -0.90 23.81 5.04
C GLN A 24 -0.09 22.97 6.04
N THR A 25 -0.58 21.78 6.37
CA THR A 25 0.10 20.83 7.26
C THR A 25 -0.08 19.43 6.74
N ALA A 26 1.01 18.67 6.68
CA ALA A 26 1.00 17.25 6.34
C ALA A 26 1.48 16.44 7.57
N PRO A 27 0.63 15.61 8.19
CA PRO A 27 1.05 14.74 9.27
C PRO A 27 1.95 13.62 8.74
N THR A 28 2.83 13.10 9.60
CA THR A 28 3.70 11.97 9.26
C THR A 28 2.92 10.67 9.11
N ASP A 29 1.78 10.56 9.78
CA ASP A 29 0.84 9.43 9.68
C ASP A 29 -0.60 9.91 9.68
N ALA A 30 -1.50 9.08 9.18
CA ALA A 30 -2.93 9.30 9.25
C ALA A 30 -3.63 8.11 9.92
N ARG A 31 -4.70 8.39 10.67
CA ARG A 31 -5.52 7.36 11.32
C ARG A 31 -6.72 7.02 10.46
N HIS A 32 -6.92 5.73 10.22
CA HIS A 32 -8.04 5.22 9.46
C HIS A 32 -8.90 4.28 10.31
N GLU A 33 -9.71 4.82 11.20
CA GLU A 33 -10.57 4.06 12.11
C GLU A 33 -11.56 3.14 11.37
N ARG A 34 -12.01 3.53 10.18
CA ARG A 34 -12.94 2.75 9.37
C ARG A 34 -12.37 1.43 8.86
N LEU A 35 -11.04 1.28 8.87
CA LEU A 35 -10.35 0.09 8.40
C LEU A 35 -10.16 -0.94 9.51
N SER A 36 -10.46 -0.60 10.76
CA SER A 36 -10.38 -1.50 11.91
C SER A 36 -11.77 -2.00 12.32
N THR A 37 -11.93 -3.33 12.47
CA THR A 37 -13.17 -3.97 12.92
C THR A 37 -13.29 -3.99 14.43
N ASP A 38 -12.18 -3.89 15.14
CA ASP A 38 -12.07 -3.92 16.60
C ASP A 38 -11.95 -2.51 17.22
N ARG A 39 -12.15 -1.47 16.39
CA ARG A 39 -11.97 -0.07 16.74
C ARG A 39 -10.54 0.31 17.13
N SER A 40 -9.57 -0.50 16.79
CA SER A 40 -8.17 -0.12 16.92
C SER A 40 -7.78 0.89 15.83
N ASP A 41 -6.89 1.80 16.18
CA ASP A 41 -6.33 2.75 15.22
C ASP A 41 -5.50 2.00 14.18
N CYS A 42 -5.87 2.15 12.91
CA CYS A 42 -5.03 1.76 11.80
C CYS A 42 -4.25 2.98 11.32
N ARG A 43 -2.94 2.99 11.56
CA ARG A 43 -2.06 4.08 11.12
C ARG A 43 -1.48 3.74 9.76
N LEU A 44 -1.61 4.67 8.84
CA LEU A 44 -1.06 4.61 7.49
C LEU A 44 -0.27 5.88 7.22
N SER A 45 0.61 5.86 6.22
CA SER A 45 1.29 7.07 5.75
C SER A 45 0.27 8.10 5.25
N PHE A 46 0.65 9.37 5.30
CA PHE A 46 -0.20 10.47 4.84
C PHE A 46 -0.66 10.29 3.39
N ALA A 47 0.22 9.77 2.53
CA ALA A 47 -0.07 9.53 1.12
C ALA A 47 -0.81 8.22 0.83
N ALA A 48 -1.16 7.42 1.84
CA ALA A 48 -1.90 6.16 1.64
C ALA A 48 -3.20 6.30 0.82
N PRO A 49 -3.99 7.39 0.94
CA PRO A 49 -5.19 7.57 0.11
C PRO A 49 -4.93 7.48 -1.39
N VAL A 50 -3.79 7.97 -1.86
CA VAL A 50 -3.42 7.96 -3.29
C VAL A 50 -2.39 6.89 -3.63
N GLY A 51 -1.57 6.46 -2.68
CA GLY A 51 -0.57 5.41 -2.90
C GLY A 51 -1.13 4.00 -2.77
N LEU A 52 -2.16 3.79 -1.95
CA LEU A 52 -2.66 2.46 -1.59
C LEU A 52 -4.18 2.29 -1.74
N LEU A 53 -4.98 3.30 -1.36
CA LEU A 53 -6.43 3.12 -1.17
C LEU A 53 -7.28 3.42 -2.41
N LEU A 54 -6.67 3.78 -3.54
CA LEU A 54 -7.37 3.90 -4.81
C LEU A 54 -7.77 2.51 -5.34
N SER A 55 -9.02 2.36 -5.77
CA SER A 55 -9.55 1.09 -6.29
C SER A 55 -9.42 0.95 -7.82
N CYS A 56 -8.63 1.80 -8.45
CA CYS A 56 -8.33 1.75 -9.88
C CYS A 56 -6.87 1.39 -10.13
N ASP A 57 -6.58 0.96 -11.35
CA ASP A 57 -5.20 0.79 -11.80
C ASP A 57 -4.54 2.16 -11.92
N HIS A 58 -3.48 2.38 -11.16
CA HIS A 58 -2.79 3.66 -11.11
C HIS A 58 -1.32 3.49 -10.74
N ILE A 59 -0.57 4.56 -10.98
CA ILE A 59 0.78 4.75 -10.50
C ILE A 59 0.81 6.07 -9.74
N TYR A 60 1.20 6.02 -8.48
CA TYR A 60 1.55 7.20 -7.71
C TYR A 60 3.05 7.43 -7.82
N ASN A 61 3.43 8.57 -8.38
CA ASN A 61 4.82 8.98 -8.52
C ASN A 61 5.12 10.11 -7.55
N GLN A 62 6.25 10.00 -6.88
CA GLN A 62 6.84 11.07 -6.10
C GLN A 62 8.28 11.27 -6.57
N PHE A 63 8.60 12.51 -6.91
CA PHE A 63 9.95 12.93 -7.27
C PHE A 63 10.49 13.85 -6.19
N ILE A 64 11.68 13.57 -5.72
CA ILE A 64 12.43 14.41 -4.79
C ILE A 64 13.80 14.62 -5.43
N PHE A 65 14.05 15.85 -5.89
CA PHE A 65 15.31 16.24 -6.51
C PHE A 65 16.21 16.85 -5.46
N LEU A 66 17.35 16.20 -5.22
CA LEU A 66 18.38 16.64 -4.30
C LEU A 66 19.37 17.52 -5.08
N ASP A 67 19.04 18.78 -5.25
CA ASP A 67 19.91 19.76 -5.88
C ASP A 67 21.00 20.24 -4.90
N ASP A 68 22.00 20.95 -5.41
CA ASP A 68 23.00 21.60 -4.54
C ASP A 68 22.32 22.67 -3.67
N ALA A 69 22.31 22.45 -2.36
CA ALA A 69 21.60 23.31 -1.41
C ALA A 69 22.10 24.75 -1.43
N VAL A 70 23.43 24.96 -1.55
CA VAL A 70 24.03 26.31 -1.56
C VAL A 70 23.60 27.05 -2.82
N GLN A 71 23.73 26.42 -3.97
CA GLN A 71 23.32 27.01 -5.25
C GLN A 71 21.82 27.31 -5.29
N THR A 72 21.01 26.43 -4.73
CA THR A 72 19.54 26.60 -4.65
C THR A 72 19.18 27.81 -3.81
N LEU A 73 19.74 27.92 -2.61
CA LEU A 73 19.50 29.07 -1.72
C LEU A 73 19.97 30.38 -2.34
N GLU A 74 21.16 30.40 -2.96
CA GLU A 74 21.67 31.60 -3.67
C GLU A 74 20.76 31.99 -4.84
N ALA A 75 20.22 31.05 -5.58
CA ALA A 75 19.29 31.31 -6.68
C ALA A 75 17.96 31.91 -6.16
N LEU A 76 17.44 31.39 -5.07
CA LEU A 76 16.24 31.93 -4.40
C LEU A 76 16.48 33.34 -3.85
N GLU A 77 17.63 33.60 -3.25
CA GLU A 77 18.00 34.97 -2.82
C GLU A 77 18.08 35.97 -3.98
N ARG A 78 18.61 35.54 -5.13
CA ARG A 78 18.60 36.38 -6.35
C ARG A 78 17.16 36.66 -6.82
N THR A 79 16.31 35.65 -6.78
CA THR A 79 14.91 35.78 -7.15
C THR A 79 14.19 36.73 -6.20
N ALA A 80 14.36 36.61 -4.88
CA ALA A 80 13.79 37.52 -3.90
C ALA A 80 14.21 38.99 -4.15
N ARG A 81 15.51 39.23 -4.44
CA ARG A 81 16.02 40.57 -4.79
C ARG A 81 15.39 41.14 -6.05
N ASN A 82 15.21 40.31 -7.08
CA ASN A 82 14.54 40.73 -8.32
C ASN A 82 13.05 41.06 -8.07
N MET A 83 12.34 40.21 -7.29
CA MET A 83 10.94 40.46 -6.94
C MET A 83 10.76 41.73 -6.09
N GLN A 84 11.73 42.06 -5.24
CA GLN A 84 11.72 43.31 -4.47
C GLN A 84 11.66 44.53 -5.36
N SER A 85 12.42 44.54 -6.46
CA SER A 85 12.40 45.65 -7.43
C SER A 85 11.04 45.74 -8.17
N LEU A 86 10.40 44.60 -8.38
CA LEU A 86 9.12 44.47 -9.12
C LEU A 86 7.87 44.53 -8.22
N SER A 87 8.04 44.47 -6.89
CA SER A 87 6.95 44.46 -5.91
C SER A 87 6.08 45.71 -5.95
N ARG A 88 6.67 46.84 -6.39
CA ARG A 88 5.93 48.13 -6.59
C ARG A 88 4.89 48.04 -7.71
N TYR A 89 5.06 47.13 -8.65
CA TYR A 89 4.22 47.00 -9.86
C TYR A 89 3.22 45.86 -9.76
N SER A 90 3.44 44.87 -8.89
CA SER A 90 2.57 43.73 -8.75
C SER A 90 2.51 43.25 -7.28
N ARG A 91 1.27 43.11 -6.78
CA ARG A 91 1.02 42.55 -5.44
C ARG A 91 1.46 41.08 -5.36
N SER A 92 1.34 40.33 -6.44
CA SER A 92 1.80 38.95 -6.54
C SER A 92 3.29 38.83 -6.27
N ASN A 93 4.11 39.72 -6.85
CA ASN A 93 5.56 39.73 -6.61
C ASN A 93 5.92 40.03 -5.15
N ALA A 94 5.10 40.84 -4.46
CA ALA A 94 5.31 41.11 -3.05
C ALA A 94 5.03 39.88 -2.19
N VAL A 95 3.94 39.15 -2.46
CA VAL A 95 3.58 37.91 -1.76
C VAL A 95 4.63 36.82 -2.03
N ASN A 96 5.00 36.61 -3.28
CA ASN A 96 6.02 35.60 -3.63
C ASN A 96 7.39 35.90 -2.99
N LYS A 97 7.75 37.18 -2.89
CA LYS A 97 8.96 37.58 -2.16
C LYS A 97 8.89 37.21 -0.68
N GLU A 98 7.76 37.47 -0.03
CA GLU A 98 7.56 37.14 1.39
C GLU A 98 7.72 35.64 1.65
N TRP A 99 7.16 34.81 0.78
CA TRP A 99 7.33 33.35 0.85
C TRP A 99 8.78 32.90 0.69
N ILE A 100 9.51 33.50 -0.28
CA ILE A 100 10.92 33.16 -0.48
C ILE A 100 11.74 33.60 0.75
N ASP A 101 11.50 34.78 1.30
CA ASP A 101 12.20 35.28 2.48
C ASP A 101 11.94 34.36 3.70
N GLU A 102 10.71 33.90 3.88
CA GLU A 102 10.36 32.94 4.94
C GLU A 102 11.07 31.60 4.73
N PHE A 103 11.04 31.06 3.52
CA PHE A 103 11.74 29.82 3.17
C PHE A 103 13.25 29.92 3.44
N LEU A 104 13.88 30.98 3.01
CA LEU A 104 15.31 31.23 3.27
C LEU A 104 15.61 31.35 4.77
N SER A 105 14.74 32.01 5.51
CA SER A 105 14.87 32.14 6.97
C SER A 105 14.79 30.77 7.66
N GLN A 106 13.83 29.96 7.32
CA GLN A 106 13.68 28.60 7.87
C GLN A 106 14.88 27.72 7.49
N ALA A 107 15.31 27.76 6.23
CA ALA A 107 16.48 27.00 5.77
C ALA A 107 17.74 27.30 6.59
N HIS A 108 17.99 28.59 6.89
CA HIS A 108 19.17 29.01 7.63
C HIS A 108 19.07 28.79 9.15
N VAL A 109 17.90 29.07 9.74
CA VAL A 109 17.69 28.97 11.20
C VAL A 109 17.63 27.51 11.65
N GLU A 110 16.92 26.67 10.91
CA GLU A 110 16.68 25.28 11.28
C GLU A 110 17.63 24.32 10.57
N ASN A 111 18.50 24.81 9.69
CA ASN A 111 19.43 24.01 8.87
C ASN A 111 18.72 22.92 8.07
N LEU A 112 17.55 23.26 7.47
CA LEU A 112 16.75 22.33 6.69
C LEU A 112 17.33 22.17 5.27
N LEU A 113 17.23 20.95 4.75
CA LEU A 113 17.70 20.63 3.40
C LEU A 113 16.65 21.03 2.36
N PRO A 114 16.92 22.04 1.50
CA PRO A 114 16.03 22.41 0.42
C PRO A 114 16.05 21.34 -0.67
N VAL A 115 14.88 20.99 -1.17
CA VAL A 115 14.67 20.02 -2.27
C VAL A 115 13.63 20.57 -3.23
N ARG A 116 13.63 20.05 -4.46
CA ARG A 116 12.48 20.21 -5.34
C ARG A 116 11.63 18.93 -5.30
N CYS A 117 10.32 19.09 -5.31
CA CYS A 117 9.38 17.98 -5.22
C CYS A 117 8.29 18.09 -6.29
N HIS A 118 7.82 16.95 -6.74
CA HIS A 118 6.63 16.80 -7.55
C HIS A 118 5.92 15.50 -7.16
N CYS A 119 4.60 15.53 -7.11
CA CYS A 119 3.80 14.34 -6.92
C CYS A 119 2.73 14.26 -8.00
N ASN A 120 2.48 13.08 -8.53
CA ASN A 120 1.35 12.86 -9.43
C ASN A 120 0.73 11.48 -9.27
N VAL A 121 -0.54 11.41 -9.61
CA VAL A 121 -1.30 10.16 -9.75
C VAL A 121 -1.65 9.99 -11.21
N MET A 122 -1.06 8.99 -11.83
CA MET A 122 -1.36 8.58 -13.19
C MET A 122 -2.27 7.36 -13.15
N ALA A 123 -3.40 7.43 -13.84
CA ALA A 123 -4.35 6.32 -13.95
C ALA A 123 -4.83 6.17 -15.39
N TRP A 124 -5.43 5.05 -15.71
CA TRP A 124 -5.88 4.73 -17.06
C TRP A 124 -7.17 3.93 -17.06
N ALA A 125 -7.89 4.00 -18.17
CA ALA A 125 -9.12 3.29 -18.42
C ALA A 125 -9.26 2.91 -19.88
N GLU A 126 -10.15 1.98 -20.18
CA GLU A 126 -10.50 1.60 -21.55
C GLU A 126 -11.58 2.50 -22.15
N SER A 127 -12.37 3.16 -21.30
CA SER A 127 -13.48 4.00 -21.72
C SER A 127 -13.48 5.37 -21.04
N GLU A 128 -14.05 6.37 -21.72
CA GLU A 128 -14.23 7.72 -21.18
C GLU A 128 -15.12 7.75 -19.92
N THR A 129 -16.12 6.89 -19.88
CA THR A 129 -17.05 6.82 -18.74
C THR A 129 -16.32 6.35 -17.48
N GLU A 130 -15.51 5.31 -17.63
CA GLU A 130 -14.67 4.77 -16.56
C GLU A 130 -13.61 5.80 -16.15
N LEU A 131 -12.94 6.43 -17.12
CA LEU A 131 -11.94 7.46 -16.85
C LEU A 131 -12.50 8.63 -16.04
N LYS A 132 -13.74 9.03 -16.30
CA LYS A 132 -14.42 10.08 -15.53
C LYS A 132 -14.65 9.64 -14.08
N ALA A 133 -15.05 8.40 -13.84
CA ALA A 133 -15.22 7.85 -12.50
C ALA A 133 -13.88 7.81 -11.74
N ILE A 134 -12.80 7.36 -12.40
CA ILE A 134 -11.44 7.34 -11.87
C ILE A 134 -10.97 8.76 -11.51
N ARG A 135 -11.16 9.73 -12.37
CA ARG A 135 -10.82 11.14 -12.08
C ARG A 135 -11.50 11.66 -10.82
N ASN A 136 -12.78 11.38 -10.69
CA ASN A 136 -13.55 11.81 -9.51
C ASN A 136 -13.03 11.11 -8.24
N GLN A 137 -12.66 9.84 -8.34
CA GLN A 137 -12.10 9.07 -7.23
C GLN A 137 -10.74 9.64 -6.79
N ILE A 138 -9.82 9.87 -7.73
CA ILE A 138 -8.50 10.46 -7.43
C ILE A 138 -8.67 11.85 -6.81
N GLY A 139 -9.50 12.71 -7.42
CA GLY A 139 -9.76 14.05 -6.89
C GLY A 139 -10.34 14.02 -5.47
N ALA A 140 -11.24 13.08 -5.16
CA ALA A 140 -11.80 12.92 -3.83
C ALA A 140 -10.74 12.48 -2.80
N GLN A 141 -9.83 11.58 -3.16
CA GLN A 141 -8.76 11.14 -2.26
C GLN A 141 -7.74 12.26 -2.01
N LEU A 142 -7.36 13.01 -3.03
CA LEU A 142 -6.47 14.16 -2.88
C LEU A 142 -7.13 15.27 -2.03
N ALA A 143 -8.43 15.51 -2.23
CA ALA A 143 -9.17 16.46 -1.40
C ALA A 143 -9.25 16.03 0.08
N LEU A 144 -9.36 14.72 0.37
CA LEU A 144 -9.29 14.19 1.73
C LEU A 144 -7.93 14.42 2.39
N MET A 145 -6.87 14.50 1.61
CA MET A 145 -5.53 14.87 2.06
C MET A 145 -5.37 16.41 2.21
N GLY A 146 -6.39 17.19 1.88
CA GLY A 146 -6.32 18.66 1.87
C GLY A 146 -5.58 19.22 0.65
N CYS A 147 -5.32 18.40 -0.37
CA CYS A 147 -4.67 18.83 -1.60
C CYS A 147 -5.68 19.39 -2.61
N THR A 148 -5.24 20.31 -3.44
CA THR A 148 -6.01 20.87 -4.57
C THR A 148 -5.30 20.53 -5.88
N PRO A 149 -5.46 19.32 -6.42
CA PRO A 149 -4.68 18.86 -7.56
C PRO A 149 -5.11 19.54 -8.87
N HIS A 150 -4.14 19.76 -9.74
CA HIS A 150 -4.38 20.10 -11.12
C HIS A 150 -4.65 18.84 -11.94
N HIS A 151 -5.71 18.87 -12.75
CA HIS A 151 -5.89 17.89 -13.81
C HIS A 151 -5.04 18.31 -15.00
N ASN A 152 -3.82 17.78 -15.07
CA ASN A 152 -2.90 18.12 -16.15
C ASN A 152 -3.35 17.47 -17.48
N THR A 153 -3.30 18.23 -18.55
CA THR A 153 -3.69 17.80 -19.89
C THR A 153 -2.66 18.14 -20.96
N VAL A 154 -1.75 19.06 -20.67
CA VAL A 154 -0.75 19.57 -21.62
C VAL A 154 0.56 18.84 -21.44
N ASP A 155 1.06 18.76 -20.21
CA ASP A 155 2.40 18.27 -19.89
C ASP A 155 2.43 16.76 -19.60
N VAL A 156 1.27 16.09 -19.71
CA VAL A 156 1.16 14.63 -19.47
C VAL A 156 2.21 13.81 -20.23
N PRO A 157 2.53 14.08 -21.51
CA PRO A 157 3.56 13.30 -22.20
C PRO A 157 4.96 13.51 -21.63
N ALA A 158 5.31 14.73 -21.22
CA ALA A 158 6.62 15.04 -20.62
C ALA A 158 6.75 14.42 -19.22
N LEU A 159 5.70 14.56 -18.39
CA LEU A 159 5.62 13.94 -17.07
C LEU A 159 5.62 12.41 -17.13
N TYR A 160 4.91 11.84 -18.09
CA TYR A 160 4.94 10.39 -18.33
C TYR A 160 6.34 9.91 -18.69
N TRP A 161 7.01 10.62 -19.61
CA TRP A 161 8.37 10.28 -20.05
C TRP A 161 9.37 10.38 -18.88
N GLY A 162 9.34 11.48 -18.14
CA GLY A 162 10.20 11.68 -16.97
C GLY A 162 9.91 10.73 -15.81
N ALA A 163 8.71 10.10 -15.77
CA ALA A 163 8.35 9.10 -14.77
C ALA A 163 8.86 7.68 -15.09
N ILE A 164 9.37 7.46 -16.28
CA ILE A 164 9.99 6.17 -16.64
C ILE A 164 11.37 6.12 -15.95
N PRO A 165 11.67 5.09 -15.13
CA PRO A 165 12.96 4.98 -14.48
C PRO A 165 14.13 5.08 -15.46
N GLY A 166 15.06 6.00 -15.18
CA GLY A 166 16.20 6.32 -16.05
C GLY A 166 16.03 7.58 -16.89
N ASN A 167 14.84 8.18 -16.93
CA ASN A 167 14.55 9.39 -17.70
C ASN A 167 14.34 10.63 -16.80
N GLU A 168 14.73 10.57 -15.54
CA GLU A 168 14.51 11.64 -14.55
C GLU A 168 15.17 12.96 -14.95
N ALA A 169 16.23 12.90 -15.77
CA ALA A 169 16.92 14.10 -16.28
C ALA A 169 16.05 14.90 -17.25
N ASP A 170 15.08 14.28 -17.89
CA ASP A 170 14.15 14.91 -18.83
C ASP A 170 12.88 15.44 -18.12
N PHE A 171 12.79 15.32 -16.80
CA PHE A 171 11.64 15.81 -16.05
C PHE A 171 11.53 17.34 -16.13
N PRO A 172 10.34 17.90 -16.49
CA PRO A 172 10.16 19.34 -16.62
C PRO A 172 10.33 20.04 -15.26
N ALA A 173 11.35 20.89 -15.16
CA ALA A 173 11.69 21.55 -13.90
C ALA A 173 10.60 22.48 -13.38
N GLU A 174 9.82 23.09 -14.29
CA GLU A 174 8.68 23.94 -14.00
C GLU A 174 7.50 23.23 -13.35
N GLU A 175 7.42 21.92 -13.47
CA GLU A 175 6.42 21.07 -12.81
C GLU A 175 6.83 20.64 -11.40
N SER A 176 7.86 21.27 -10.83
CA SER A 176 8.33 20.98 -9.48
C SER A 176 8.33 22.24 -8.61
N PHE A 177 8.04 22.08 -7.33
CA PHE A 177 8.05 23.14 -6.33
C PHE A 177 9.19 22.96 -5.32
N HIS A 178 9.68 24.06 -4.75
CA HIS A 178 10.67 24.05 -3.69
C HIS A 178 10.01 23.75 -2.33
N THR A 179 10.60 22.85 -1.58
CA THR A 179 10.22 22.50 -0.21
C THR A 179 11.44 22.02 0.57
N PHE A 180 11.24 21.53 1.80
CA PHE A 180 12.28 20.85 2.56
C PHE A 180 12.09 19.34 2.51
N LEU A 181 13.14 18.58 2.80
CA LEU A 181 13.15 17.14 2.71
C LEU A 181 12.08 16.50 3.63
N GLU A 182 11.95 16.97 4.87
CA GLU A 182 11.01 16.41 5.84
C GLU A 182 9.54 16.55 5.38
N PRO A 183 9.06 17.74 4.98
CA PRO A 183 7.72 17.86 4.39
C PRO A 183 7.54 17.03 3.12
N ALA A 184 8.56 16.95 2.25
CA ALA A 184 8.51 16.12 1.06
C ALA A 184 8.30 14.63 1.40
N LEU A 185 8.99 14.13 2.43
CA LEU A 185 8.88 12.73 2.87
C LEU A 185 7.50 12.39 3.47
N CYS A 186 6.71 13.37 3.92
CA CYS A 186 5.33 13.12 4.35
C CYS A 186 4.45 12.58 3.22
N PHE A 187 4.77 12.89 1.97
CA PHE A 187 4.08 12.39 0.78
C PHE A 187 4.58 11.01 0.32
N PHE A 188 5.54 10.42 1.02
CA PHE A 188 6.00 9.08 0.70
C PHE A 188 4.95 8.05 1.15
N ALA A 189 4.47 7.23 0.20
CA ALA A 189 3.61 6.10 0.50
C ALA A 189 4.48 4.95 1.04
N ALA A 190 4.52 4.83 2.36
CA ALA A 190 5.38 3.84 3.04
C ALA A 190 4.83 2.41 2.92
N GLU A 191 3.55 2.26 2.64
CA GLU A 191 2.91 0.97 2.43
C GLU A 191 3.40 0.37 1.12
N THR A 192 4.12 -0.72 1.22
CA THR A 192 4.62 -1.44 0.04
C THR A 192 3.60 -2.42 -0.50
N ASN A 193 3.64 -2.68 -1.80
CA ASN A 193 2.90 -3.78 -2.37
C ASN A 193 3.38 -5.08 -1.74
N TYR A 194 2.47 -5.82 -1.15
CA TYR A 194 2.75 -7.13 -0.59
C TYR A 194 3.20 -8.06 -1.72
N ARG A 195 4.24 -8.83 -1.44
CA ARG A 195 4.72 -9.85 -2.37
C ARG A 195 4.22 -11.20 -1.91
N ASN A 196 3.75 -11.99 -2.87
CA ASN A 196 3.46 -13.39 -2.63
C ASN A 196 4.74 -14.14 -2.25
N SER A 197 4.61 -15.09 -1.32
CA SER A 197 5.70 -16.04 -1.06
C SER A 197 5.97 -16.86 -2.32
N PRO A 198 7.23 -17.02 -2.75
CA PRO A 198 7.58 -17.82 -3.93
C PRO A 198 7.47 -19.34 -3.67
N SER A 199 6.86 -19.74 -2.58
CA SER A 199 6.62 -21.14 -2.21
C SER A 199 5.33 -21.65 -2.88
N PRO A 200 5.30 -22.90 -3.36
CA PRO A 200 4.06 -23.51 -3.84
C PRO A 200 3.09 -23.84 -2.71
N PHE A 201 3.59 -23.92 -1.48
CA PHE A 201 2.83 -24.22 -0.28
C PHE A 201 2.57 -22.94 0.51
N GLY A 202 1.35 -22.77 1.04
CA GLY A 202 1.00 -21.62 1.85
C GLY A 202 -0.50 -21.39 1.96
N ILE A 203 -0.87 -20.27 2.52
CA ILE A 203 -2.26 -19.86 2.70
C ILE A 203 -2.58 -18.64 1.83
N ARG A 204 -3.77 -18.64 1.25
CA ARG A 204 -4.30 -17.51 0.49
C ARG A 204 -5.11 -16.62 1.40
N MET A 205 -4.77 -15.39 1.39
CA MET A 205 -5.43 -14.32 2.14
C MET A 205 -5.76 -13.16 1.20
N VAL A 206 -6.42 -12.16 1.72
CA VAL A 206 -6.70 -10.92 1.00
C VAL A 206 -6.27 -9.78 1.91
N ASP A 207 -5.53 -8.84 1.37
CA ASP A 207 -5.25 -7.60 2.08
C ASP A 207 -6.56 -6.87 2.35
N ARG A 208 -6.75 -6.46 3.59
CA ARG A 208 -8.01 -5.89 4.04
C ARG A 208 -8.29 -4.51 3.47
N LEU A 209 -7.24 -3.75 3.17
CA LEU A 209 -7.33 -2.37 2.72
C LEU A 209 -7.52 -2.29 1.21
N THR A 210 -6.71 -3.05 0.48
CA THR A 210 -6.65 -2.98 -0.99
C THR A 210 -7.45 -4.06 -1.70
N GLY A 211 -7.85 -5.14 -0.98
CA GLY A 211 -8.47 -6.29 -1.62
C GLY A 211 -7.49 -7.16 -2.43
N VAL A 212 -6.21 -6.86 -2.42
CA VAL A 212 -5.19 -7.62 -3.18
C VAL A 212 -5.06 -9.02 -2.62
N PRO A 213 -5.19 -10.08 -3.46
CA PRO A 213 -4.97 -11.44 -3.01
C PRO A 213 -3.49 -11.69 -2.70
N LEU A 214 -3.25 -12.33 -1.56
CA LEU A 214 -1.92 -12.65 -1.04
C LEU A 214 -1.77 -14.15 -0.88
N HIS A 215 -0.62 -14.69 -1.30
CA HIS A 215 -0.19 -16.06 -1.02
C HIS A 215 0.99 -16.03 -0.05
N LEU A 216 0.81 -16.60 1.14
CA LEU A 216 1.76 -16.52 2.24
C LEU A 216 2.15 -17.91 2.73
N ASP A 217 3.44 -18.24 2.61
CA ASP A 217 4.03 -19.38 3.32
C ASP A 217 4.52 -18.94 4.70
N ILE A 218 3.77 -19.34 5.71
CA ILE A 218 4.07 -19.02 7.13
C ILE A 218 4.84 -20.14 7.84
N SER A 219 5.37 -21.10 7.12
CA SER A 219 6.00 -22.31 7.68
C SER A 219 7.35 -22.61 7.05
N ASP A 220 7.38 -23.02 5.81
CA ASP A 220 8.56 -23.59 5.18
C ASP A 220 9.53 -22.54 4.65
N LEU A 221 9.04 -21.52 3.99
CA LEU A 221 9.89 -20.45 3.47
C LEU A 221 10.58 -19.66 4.58
N PRO A 222 9.89 -19.21 5.65
CA PRO A 222 10.56 -18.54 6.77
C PRO A 222 11.59 -19.43 7.48
N MET A 223 11.34 -20.73 7.54
CA MET A 223 12.31 -21.69 8.11
C MET A 223 13.54 -21.83 7.22
N LYS A 224 13.37 -21.96 5.90
CA LYS A 224 14.48 -22.01 4.93
C LYS A 224 15.31 -20.73 4.94
N GLN A 225 14.68 -19.60 5.18
CA GLN A 225 15.35 -18.29 5.28
C GLN A 225 15.98 -18.02 6.65
N GLY A 226 15.84 -18.94 7.63
CA GLY A 226 16.38 -18.77 8.98
C GLY A 226 15.63 -17.75 9.85
N VAL A 227 14.46 -17.30 9.41
CA VAL A 227 13.62 -16.34 10.15
C VAL A 227 12.98 -17.02 11.37
N ILE A 228 12.61 -18.28 11.22
CA ILE A 228 12.06 -19.13 12.31
C ILE A 228 12.87 -20.41 12.45
N THR A 229 12.93 -20.96 13.67
CA THR A 229 13.65 -22.19 14.00
C THR A 229 12.77 -23.44 13.98
N ASN A 230 11.45 -23.26 14.02
CA ASN A 230 10.48 -24.36 13.99
C ASN A 230 9.17 -23.89 13.33
N ARG A 231 8.26 -24.84 13.04
CA ARG A 231 6.98 -24.57 12.41
C ARG A 231 5.82 -24.37 13.40
N ASN A 232 6.10 -24.33 14.70
CA ASN A 232 5.10 -24.15 15.74
C ASN A 232 4.45 -22.76 15.60
N LYS A 233 3.13 -22.72 15.80
CA LYS A 233 2.37 -21.49 15.73
C LYS A 233 1.55 -21.31 16.99
N PHE A 234 1.56 -20.12 17.53
CA PHE A 234 0.73 -19.72 18.64
C PHE A 234 -0.23 -18.62 18.21
N ILE A 235 -1.53 -18.88 18.29
CA ILE A 235 -2.58 -17.96 17.87
C ILE A 235 -3.32 -17.46 19.09
N LEU A 236 -3.12 -16.20 19.44
CA LEU A 236 -3.73 -15.56 20.60
C LEU A 236 -4.74 -14.50 20.19
N GLY A 237 -5.83 -14.39 20.92
CA GLY A 237 -6.83 -13.35 20.74
C GLY A 237 -7.99 -13.52 21.71
N PRO A 238 -8.74 -12.47 22.02
CA PRO A 238 -9.93 -12.53 22.87
C PRO A 238 -11.05 -13.36 22.24
N SER A 239 -12.09 -13.65 23.01
CA SER A 239 -13.30 -14.29 22.46
C SER A 239 -13.92 -13.40 21.37
N GLY A 240 -14.37 -14.00 20.26
CA GLY A 240 -14.94 -13.27 19.14
C GLY A 240 -13.94 -12.64 18.16
N SER A 241 -12.62 -12.71 18.42
CA SER A 241 -11.58 -12.12 17.55
C SER A 241 -11.35 -12.83 16.22
N GLY A 242 -12.04 -13.94 15.96
CA GLY A 242 -11.91 -14.69 14.70
C GLY A 242 -10.84 -15.79 14.71
N LYS A 243 -10.23 -16.15 15.87
CA LYS A 243 -9.21 -17.22 15.94
C LYS A 243 -9.66 -18.50 15.23
N SER A 244 -10.81 -19.03 15.63
CA SER A 244 -11.33 -20.29 15.07
C SER A 244 -11.67 -20.15 13.57
N PHE A 245 -12.13 -18.98 13.14
CA PHE A 245 -12.38 -18.70 11.73
C PHE A 245 -11.07 -18.74 10.92
N PHE A 246 -10.05 -18.04 11.38
CA PHE A 246 -8.72 -18.04 10.75
C PHE A 246 -8.12 -19.44 10.71
N THR A 247 -8.19 -20.17 11.83
CA THR A 247 -7.63 -21.54 11.90
C THR A 247 -8.39 -22.51 10.98
N ASN A 248 -9.73 -22.42 10.89
CA ASN A 248 -10.51 -23.20 9.93
C ASN A 248 -10.08 -22.91 8.49
N HIS A 249 -9.88 -21.63 8.15
CA HIS A 249 -9.41 -21.23 6.83
C HIS A 249 -8.01 -21.79 6.51
N MET A 250 -7.08 -21.71 7.45
CA MET A 250 -5.72 -22.25 7.32
C MET A 250 -5.75 -23.79 7.17
N VAL A 251 -6.49 -24.49 8.03
CA VAL A 251 -6.64 -25.95 8.01
C VAL A 251 -7.22 -26.42 6.68
N ARG A 252 -8.28 -25.77 6.21
CA ARG A 252 -8.90 -26.08 4.93
C ARG A 252 -7.89 -25.98 3.78
N GLN A 253 -7.12 -24.89 3.71
CA GLN A 253 -6.16 -24.69 2.64
C GLN A 253 -5.00 -25.68 2.70
N TYR A 254 -4.53 -26.02 3.89
CA TYR A 254 -3.51 -27.05 4.06
C TYR A 254 -4.03 -28.43 3.62
N TRP A 255 -5.28 -28.77 3.94
CA TRP A 255 -5.88 -29.98 3.45
C TRP A 255 -6.00 -29.99 1.91
N GLU A 256 -6.46 -28.89 1.30
CA GLU A 256 -6.53 -28.76 -0.17
C GLU A 256 -5.16 -28.93 -0.85
N GLN A 257 -4.07 -28.69 -0.15
CA GLN A 257 -2.67 -28.87 -0.59
C GLN A 257 -2.11 -30.25 -0.23
N GLY A 258 -2.94 -31.19 0.23
CA GLY A 258 -2.54 -32.56 0.52
C GLY A 258 -1.91 -32.79 1.88
N THR A 259 -2.00 -31.84 2.82
CA THR A 259 -1.46 -31.99 4.18
C THR A 259 -2.35 -32.91 5.02
N HIS A 260 -1.72 -33.87 5.72
CA HIS A 260 -2.40 -34.65 6.75
C HIS A 260 -2.57 -33.81 8.02
N ILE A 261 -3.80 -33.74 8.52
CA ILE A 261 -4.16 -32.85 9.63
C ILE A 261 -4.86 -33.64 10.72
N VAL A 262 -4.40 -33.45 11.95
CA VAL A 262 -5.06 -33.94 13.16
C VAL A 262 -5.46 -32.74 14.01
N LEU A 263 -6.73 -32.66 14.37
CA LEU A 263 -7.28 -31.58 15.20
C LEU A 263 -7.75 -32.12 16.53
N VAL A 264 -7.40 -31.42 17.61
CA VAL A 264 -7.97 -31.63 18.94
C VAL A 264 -8.67 -30.34 19.35
N ASP A 265 -9.96 -30.41 19.58
CA ASP A 265 -10.81 -29.23 19.85
C ASP A 265 -11.76 -29.52 21.03
N THR A 266 -11.89 -28.55 21.90
CA THR A 266 -12.83 -28.64 23.06
C THR A 266 -14.15 -27.94 22.79
N GLY A 267 -14.29 -27.21 21.66
CA GLY A 267 -15.43 -26.32 21.39
C GLY A 267 -16.28 -26.66 20.16
N ASN A 268 -16.06 -27.80 19.52
CA ASN A 268 -16.72 -28.18 18.26
C ASN A 268 -16.55 -27.17 17.10
N SER A 269 -15.54 -26.32 17.16
CA SER A 269 -15.33 -25.23 16.18
C SER A 269 -14.99 -25.73 14.77
N TYR A 270 -14.48 -26.96 14.66
CA TYR A 270 -14.01 -27.55 13.39
C TYR A 270 -14.96 -28.63 12.84
N LYS A 271 -16.06 -28.93 13.53
CA LYS A 271 -17.02 -29.98 13.13
C LYS A 271 -17.55 -29.73 11.72
N GLY A 272 -18.00 -28.50 11.42
CA GLY A 272 -18.51 -28.15 10.10
C GLY A 272 -17.48 -28.27 8.98
N LEU A 273 -16.19 -27.99 9.25
CA LEU A 273 -15.11 -28.22 8.30
C LEU A 273 -14.88 -29.71 8.04
N CYS A 274 -14.87 -30.52 9.10
CA CYS A 274 -14.77 -31.99 8.96
C CYS A 274 -15.92 -32.57 8.14
N GLU A 275 -17.16 -32.15 8.40
CA GLU A 275 -18.36 -32.58 7.66
C GLU A 275 -18.28 -32.16 6.17
N LEU A 276 -17.80 -30.95 5.89
CA LEU A 276 -17.58 -30.48 4.52
C LEU A 276 -16.55 -31.35 3.79
N ILE A 277 -15.41 -31.63 4.41
CA ILE A 277 -14.36 -32.48 3.86
C ILE A 277 -14.87 -33.91 3.66
N HIS A 278 -15.57 -34.45 4.64
CA HIS A 278 -16.19 -35.79 4.56
C HIS A 278 -17.13 -35.91 3.36
N SER A 279 -18.00 -34.94 3.19
CA SER A 279 -18.90 -34.88 2.04
C SER A 279 -18.14 -34.78 0.70
N LYS A 280 -17.13 -33.95 0.62
CA LYS A 280 -16.32 -33.75 -0.60
C LYS A 280 -15.50 -34.98 -0.98
N THR A 281 -15.01 -35.76 -0.01
CA THR A 281 -14.18 -36.94 -0.21
C THR A 281 -14.98 -38.27 -0.24
N ARG A 282 -16.28 -38.19 -0.19
CA ARG A 282 -17.18 -39.36 -0.10
C ARG A 282 -16.82 -40.26 1.09
N GLY A 283 -16.56 -39.65 2.22
CA GLY A 283 -16.28 -40.34 3.48
C GLY A 283 -14.84 -40.78 3.72
N ARG A 284 -13.92 -40.47 2.79
CA ARG A 284 -12.52 -40.89 2.94
C ARG A 284 -11.78 -40.05 3.98
N ASP A 285 -11.97 -38.74 3.95
CA ASP A 285 -11.32 -37.78 4.86
C ASP A 285 -12.40 -37.07 5.69
N GLY A 286 -12.00 -36.20 6.61
CA GLY A 286 -12.90 -35.42 7.46
C GLY A 286 -13.60 -36.27 8.51
N ILE A 287 -12.87 -37.17 9.13
CA ILE A 287 -13.38 -38.05 10.18
C ILE A 287 -13.47 -37.26 11.49
N TYR A 288 -14.62 -37.24 12.10
CA TYR A 288 -14.89 -36.51 13.34
C TYR A 288 -15.25 -37.49 14.47
N PHE A 289 -14.55 -37.42 15.58
CA PHE A 289 -14.80 -38.20 16.78
C PHE A 289 -15.14 -37.28 17.94
N THR A 290 -16.09 -37.70 18.77
CA THR A 290 -16.34 -37.06 20.06
C THR A 290 -15.91 -38.02 21.16
N TYR A 291 -15.03 -37.57 22.04
CA TYR A 291 -14.69 -38.35 23.23
C TYR A 291 -15.78 -38.21 24.27
N THR A 292 -16.23 -39.33 24.78
CA THR A 292 -17.08 -39.41 25.97
C THR A 292 -16.56 -40.56 26.85
N ASP A 293 -16.84 -40.53 28.17
CA ASP A 293 -16.42 -41.60 29.07
C ASP A 293 -17.08 -42.94 28.70
N GLU A 294 -18.27 -42.92 28.08
CA GLU A 294 -18.98 -44.09 27.63
C GLU A 294 -18.49 -44.64 26.28
N ALA A 295 -17.87 -43.74 25.46
CA ALA A 295 -17.34 -44.09 24.15
C ALA A 295 -15.93 -43.50 23.98
N PRO A 296 -14.91 -44.09 24.65
CA PRO A 296 -13.53 -43.62 24.55
C PRO A 296 -12.98 -43.81 23.12
N ILE A 297 -12.23 -42.87 22.66
CA ILE A 297 -11.52 -42.96 21.36
C ILE A 297 -10.33 -43.91 21.56
N CYS A 298 -10.36 -45.07 20.91
CA CYS A 298 -9.29 -46.03 20.92
C CYS A 298 -8.65 -46.15 19.54
N PHE A 299 -7.38 -45.96 19.45
CA PHE A 299 -6.63 -46.22 18.20
C PHE A 299 -5.30 -46.90 18.51
N ASN A 300 -4.82 -47.69 17.58
CA ASN A 300 -3.51 -48.30 17.68
C ASN A 300 -2.48 -47.37 17.02
N PRO A 301 -1.60 -46.71 17.82
CA PRO A 301 -0.59 -45.78 17.23
C PRO A 301 0.47 -46.51 16.40
N PHE A 302 0.58 -47.83 16.52
CA PHE A 302 1.52 -48.66 15.76
C PHE A 302 0.87 -49.35 14.56
N TYR A 303 -0.37 -49.03 14.23
CA TYR A 303 -1.03 -49.58 13.05
C TYR A 303 -0.40 -49.00 11.78
N VAL A 304 0.24 -49.85 11.00
CA VAL A 304 0.85 -49.49 9.71
C VAL A 304 -0.06 -50.04 8.61
N CYS A 305 -0.60 -49.12 7.81
CA CYS A 305 -1.35 -49.51 6.62
C CYS A 305 -0.36 -49.88 5.50
N LEU A 306 -0.32 -51.14 5.11
CA LEU A 306 0.59 -51.67 4.07
C LEU A 306 0.36 -51.02 2.68
N LEU A 307 -0.75 -50.31 2.49
CA LEU A 307 -1.04 -49.59 1.24
C LEU A 307 -0.18 -48.31 1.04
N TYR A 308 0.50 -47.83 2.07
CA TYR A 308 1.36 -46.65 2.00
C TYR A 308 2.86 -46.93 2.01
N THR A 309 3.26 -48.22 2.02
CA THR A 309 4.67 -48.60 2.07
C THR A 309 5.28 -48.92 0.70
N SER A 310 4.53 -48.78 -0.41
CA SER A 310 5.02 -49.08 -1.74
C SER A 310 5.67 -47.92 -2.49
N ASP A 311 5.68 -46.71 -1.94
CA ASP A 311 6.21 -45.51 -2.62
C ASP A 311 7.20 -44.72 -1.71
N ALA A 312 7.98 -45.39 -0.87
CA ALA A 312 9.05 -44.75 -0.10
C ALA A 312 10.43 -45.23 -0.63
#